data_2223a1b5e4d5834b24de1377c6fb1574
#
_entry.id   2223a1b5e4d5834b24de1377c6fb1574
#
_cell.length_a   1.000
_cell.length_b   1.000
_cell.length_c   1.000
_cell.angle_alpha   90.00
_cell.angle_beta   90.00
_cell.angle_gamma   90.00
#
_symmetry.space_group_name_H-M   'P 1'
#
loop_
_entity.id
_entity.type
_entity.pdbx_description
1 polymer ?
#
loop_
_entity_poly.entity_id
_entity_poly.type
_entity_poly.pdbx_seq_one_letter_code
_entity_poly.pdbx_strand_id
1 'polypeptide(L)'
;WMTHFYLFFGTLFTLILKKNIIFDNLKKFSILFLIFFFASPIIYLTVSLVDNSKRTDYPGKEISRLVQNKWDENFRNEIKIVVGDEWYAGNLSYHLDSRPKWTSNLSKLNKNKKDEDGVIYTGNPQILKKICPGEFGTIKPVGYCMIGVR
;
A
#
# COMPACT_ATOMS: atom_id res chain seq x y z
N TRP A 1 -3.39 -5.47 14.49
CA TRP A 1 -3.07 -5.66 15.94
C TRP A 1 -4.15 -5.08 16.85
N MET A 2 -4.92 -4.07 16.41
CA MET A 2 -5.99 -3.44 17.22
C MET A 2 -7.33 -4.20 17.21
N THR A 3 -7.61 -5.03 16.20
CA THR A 3 -8.90 -5.73 16.05
C THR A 3 -9.23 -6.68 17.20
N HIS A 4 -8.25 -7.37 17.72
CA HIS A 4 -8.45 -8.28 18.88
C HIS A 4 -8.81 -7.53 20.17
N PHE A 5 -8.28 -6.32 20.35
CA PHE A 5 -8.57 -5.48 21.51
C PHE A 5 -10.04 -5.04 21.55
N TYR A 6 -10.61 -4.68 20.39
CA TYR A 6 -12.02 -4.26 20.31
C TYR A 6 -13.01 -5.41 20.60
N LEU A 7 -12.68 -6.63 20.23
CA LEU A 7 -13.48 -7.81 20.56
C LEU A 7 -13.53 -8.06 22.07
N PHE A 8 -12.40 -7.97 22.77
CA PHE A 8 -12.34 -8.10 24.22
C PHE A 8 -13.03 -6.94 24.94
N PHE A 9 -12.96 -5.72 24.41
CA PHE A 9 -13.58 -4.56 25.00
C PHE A 9 -15.12 -4.69 25.03
N GLY A 10 -15.74 -5.18 23.98
CA GLY A 10 -17.18 -5.47 23.92
C GLY A 10 -17.61 -6.48 24.99
N THR A 11 -16.85 -7.58 25.13
CA THR A 11 -17.12 -8.61 26.14
C THR A 11 -16.91 -8.09 27.57
N LEU A 12 -15.86 -7.34 27.81
CA LEU A 12 -15.58 -6.71 29.10
C LEU A 12 -16.70 -5.73 29.49
N PHE A 13 -17.16 -4.92 28.55
CA PHE A 13 -18.22 -3.94 28.77
C PHE A 13 -19.55 -4.62 29.10
N THR A 14 -19.90 -5.71 28.43
CA THR A 14 -21.08 -6.52 28.78
C THR A 14 -20.99 -7.18 30.14
N LEU A 15 -19.81 -7.63 30.55
CA LEU A 15 -19.59 -8.18 31.91
C LEU A 15 -19.74 -7.14 33.01
N ILE A 16 -19.24 -5.93 32.77
CA ILE A 16 -19.36 -4.81 33.75
C ILE A 16 -20.81 -4.36 33.89
N LEU A 17 -21.55 -4.29 32.75
CA LEU A 17 -22.94 -3.82 32.74
C LEU A 17 -23.98 -4.91 33.05
N LYS A 18 -23.56 -6.18 33.27
CA LYS A 18 -24.44 -7.34 33.46
C LYS A 18 -25.55 -7.11 34.51
N LYS A 19 -25.31 -6.26 35.49
CA LYS A 19 -26.23 -5.98 36.58
C LYS A 19 -27.43 -5.11 36.17
N ASN A 20 -27.40 -4.42 35.02
CA ASN A 20 -28.38 -3.43 34.59
C ASN A 20 -28.97 -3.73 33.19
N ILE A 21 -28.84 -4.95 32.68
CA ILE A 21 -29.40 -5.29 31.35
C ILE A 21 -30.91 -5.52 31.51
N ILE A 22 -31.71 -4.60 31.03
CA ILE A 22 -33.16 -4.73 30.91
C ILE A 22 -33.43 -5.38 29.57
N PHE A 23 -34.09 -6.56 29.58
CA PHE A 23 -34.34 -7.36 28.34
C PHE A 23 -35.14 -6.63 27.27
N ASP A 24 -36.01 -5.69 27.63
CA ASP A 24 -36.75 -4.86 26.65
C ASP A 24 -35.84 -3.98 25.81
N ASN A 25 -34.75 -3.50 26.37
CA ASN A 25 -33.75 -2.73 25.64
C ASN A 25 -32.89 -3.61 24.73
N LEU A 26 -32.75 -4.91 25.05
CA LEU A 26 -32.01 -5.85 24.20
C LEU A 26 -32.68 -6.04 22.83
N LYS A 27 -34.02 -6.07 22.78
CA LYS A 27 -34.76 -6.14 21.51
C LYS A 27 -34.51 -4.92 20.63
N LYS A 28 -34.56 -3.72 21.20
CA LYS A 28 -34.26 -2.47 20.50
C LYS A 28 -32.82 -2.44 20.02
N PHE A 29 -31.89 -2.87 20.85
CA PHE A 29 -30.47 -2.97 20.50
C PHE A 29 -30.25 -3.96 19.35
N SER A 30 -30.88 -5.16 19.40
CA SER A 30 -30.75 -6.16 18.34
C SER A 30 -31.28 -5.66 17.00
N ILE A 31 -32.39 -4.94 16.99
CA ILE A 31 -32.93 -4.33 15.76
C ILE A 31 -31.96 -3.31 15.19
N LEU A 32 -31.45 -2.39 16.04
CA LEU A 32 -30.50 -1.39 15.63
C LEU A 32 -29.19 -2.00 15.11
N PHE A 33 -28.69 -3.02 15.80
CA PHE A 33 -27.49 -3.77 15.40
C PHE A 33 -27.69 -4.44 14.03
N LEU A 34 -28.83 -5.09 13.78
CA LEU A 34 -29.12 -5.72 12.49
C LEU A 34 -29.21 -4.69 11.36
N ILE A 35 -29.80 -3.52 11.65
CA ILE A 35 -29.84 -2.43 10.64
C ILE A 35 -28.40 -2.02 10.25
N PHE A 36 -27.52 -1.75 11.21
CA PHE A 36 -26.13 -1.37 10.91
C PHE A 36 -25.34 -2.51 10.29
N PHE A 37 -25.59 -3.76 10.71
CA PHE A 37 -24.93 -4.95 10.17
C PHE A 37 -25.20 -5.13 8.68
N PHE A 38 -26.45 -4.91 8.25
CA PHE A 38 -26.80 -5.00 6.82
C PHE A 38 -26.52 -3.71 6.04
N ALA A 39 -26.66 -2.55 6.67
CA ALA A 39 -26.37 -1.27 6.02
C ALA A 39 -24.86 -1.10 5.71
N SER A 40 -23.98 -1.57 6.60
CA SER A 40 -22.54 -1.42 6.44
C SER A 40 -21.98 -2.01 5.13
N PRO A 41 -22.25 -3.29 4.76
CA PRO A 41 -21.77 -3.84 3.49
C PRO A 41 -22.42 -3.17 2.27
N ILE A 42 -23.67 -2.71 2.38
CA ILE A 42 -24.35 -2.01 1.28
C ILE A 42 -23.69 -0.65 1.04
N ILE A 43 -23.43 0.12 2.10
CA ILE A 43 -22.72 1.40 2.01
C ILE A 43 -21.30 1.19 1.45
N TYR A 44 -20.59 0.17 1.94
CA TYR A 44 -19.26 -0.16 1.43
C TYR A 44 -19.29 -0.52 -0.07
N LEU A 45 -20.27 -1.32 -0.49
CA LEU A 45 -20.45 -1.69 -1.89
C LEU A 45 -20.72 -0.46 -2.76
N THR A 46 -21.64 0.43 -2.36
CA THR A 46 -21.97 1.65 -3.11
C THR A 46 -20.77 2.58 -3.23
N VAL A 47 -20.05 2.82 -2.13
CA VAL A 47 -18.81 3.62 -2.14
C VAL A 47 -17.76 2.92 -3.01
N SER A 48 -17.71 1.58 -3.00
CA SER A 48 -16.77 0.81 -3.82
C SER A 48 -17.02 0.92 -5.32
N LEU A 49 -18.27 1.02 -5.72
CA LEU A 49 -18.65 1.16 -7.13
C LEU A 49 -18.46 2.59 -7.67
N VAL A 50 -18.57 3.58 -6.80
CA VAL A 50 -18.46 5.00 -7.19
C VAL A 50 -17.02 5.50 -7.17
N ASP A 51 -16.19 5.04 -6.24
CA ASP A 51 -14.81 5.49 -6.07
C ASP A 51 -13.82 4.48 -6.64
N ASN A 52 -13.26 4.79 -7.81
CA ASN A 52 -12.24 3.98 -8.51
C ASN A 52 -10.80 4.32 -8.06
N SER A 53 -10.61 5.16 -7.04
CA SER A 53 -9.29 5.59 -6.58
C SER A 53 -8.73 4.80 -5.39
N LYS A 54 -9.34 3.67 -5.06
CA LYS A 54 -8.96 2.90 -3.88
C LYS A 54 -7.61 2.22 -4.02
N ARG A 55 -6.91 2.09 -2.91
CA ARG A 55 -5.66 1.34 -2.82
C ARG A 55 -5.81 -0.12 -3.28
N THR A 56 -7.00 -0.73 -3.07
CA THR A 56 -7.31 -2.10 -3.52
C THR A 56 -7.29 -2.27 -5.04
N ASP A 57 -7.56 -1.20 -5.79
CA ASP A 57 -7.64 -1.22 -7.24
C ASP A 57 -6.30 -0.84 -7.92
N TYR A 58 -5.24 -0.69 -7.11
CA TYR A 58 -3.91 -0.34 -7.62
C TYR A 58 -3.35 -1.48 -8.48
N PRO A 59 -3.10 -1.25 -9.78
CA PRO A 59 -2.67 -2.29 -10.72
C PRO A 59 -1.17 -2.57 -10.59
N GLY A 60 -0.73 -2.99 -9.40
CA GLY A 60 0.68 -3.14 -9.05
C GLY A 60 1.46 -4.06 -10.00
N LYS A 61 0.84 -5.17 -10.43
CA LYS A 61 1.46 -6.11 -11.36
C LYS A 61 1.67 -5.52 -12.77
N GLU A 62 0.69 -4.76 -13.26
CA GLU A 62 0.79 -4.11 -14.57
C GLU A 62 1.84 -3.01 -14.57
N ILE A 63 1.84 -2.18 -13.53
CA ILE A 63 2.84 -1.13 -13.33
C ILE A 63 4.25 -1.72 -13.24
N SER A 64 4.44 -2.81 -12.49
CA SER A 64 5.74 -3.47 -12.37
C SER A 64 6.24 -4.00 -13.71
N ARG A 65 5.34 -4.57 -14.52
CA ARG A 65 5.70 -5.03 -15.87
C ARG A 65 6.13 -3.88 -16.77
N LEU A 66 5.44 -2.74 -16.72
CA LEU A 66 5.83 -1.56 -17.50
C LEU A 66 7.17 -0.99 -17.03
N VAL A 67 7.41 -0.96 -15.73
CA VAL A 67 8.68 -0.53 -15.15
C VAL A 67 9.80 -1.50 -15.51
N GLN A 68 9.57 -2.83 -15.43
CA GLN A 68 10.55 -3.85 -15.82
C GLN A 68 10.93 -3.72 -17.30
N ASN A 69 9.95 -3.65 -18.19
CA ASN A 69 10.23 -3.47 -19.62
C ASN A 69 11.08 -2.22 -19.89
N LYS A 70 10.73 -1.12 -19.23
CA LYS A 70 11.50 0.13 -19.37
C LYS A 70 12.91 0.01 -18.81
N TRP A 71 13.08 -0.77 -17.75
CA TRP A 71 14.41 -1.08 -17.21
C TRP A 71 15.25 -1.89 -18.19
N ASP A 72 14.70 -2.97 -18.73
CA ASP A 72 15.39 -3.89 -19.64
C ASP A 72 15.77 -3.22 -20.96
N GLU A 73 15.00 -2.21 -21.39
CA GLU A 73 15.34 -1.39 -22.57
C GLU A 73 16.56 -0.48 -22.35
N ASN A 74 16.80 -0.02 -21.10
CA ASN A 74 17.80 1.02 -20.82
C ASN A 74 19.02 0.52 -20.04
N PHE A 75 18.89 -0.58 -19.30
CA PHE A 75 19.93 -1.07 -18.38
C PHE A 75 20.18 -2.57 -18.54
N ARG A 76 21.41 -2.99 -18.22
CA ARG A 76 21.85 -4.40 -18.32
C ARG A 76 21.93 -5.12 -16.99
N ASN A 77 21.99 -4.37 -15.88
CA ASN A 77 22.10 -4.90 -14.55
C ASN A 77 20.72 -5.15 -13.93
N GLU A 78 20.68 -5.99 -12.92
CA GLU A 78 19.47 -6.35 -12.20
C GLU A 78 19.04 -5.25 -11.22
N ILE A 79 17.72 -5.04 -11.07
CA ILE A 79 17.17 -4.13 -10.06
C ILE A 79 17.36 -4.79 -8.68
N LYS A 80 18.12 -4.15 -7.81
CA LYS A 80 18.41 -4.65 -6.45
C LYS A 80 17.68 -3.90 -5.36
N ILE A 81 17.34 -2.62 -5.61
CA ILE A 81 16.82 -1.71 -4.59
C ILE A 81 15.68 -0.88 -5.17
N VAL A 82 14.58 -0.78 -4.42
CA VAL A 82 13.49 0.16 -4.69
C VAL A 82 13.34 1.09 -3.50
N VAL A 83 13.38 2.40 -3.76
CA VAL A 83 13.34 3.46 -2.75
C VAL A 83 12.04 4.26 -2.89
N GLY A 84 11.33 4.48 -1.80
CA GLY A 84 10.12 5.29 -1.79
C GLY A 84 9.17 4.92 -0.66
N ASP A 85 7.92 5.41 -0.75
CA ASP A 85 6.92 5.07 0.25
C ASP A 85 6.58 3.57 0.23
N GLU A 86 6.05 3.11 1.36
CA GLU A 86 5.73 1.69 1.57
C GLU A 86 4.74 1.16 0.54
N TRP A 87 3.77 1.98 0.12
CA TRP A 87 2.73 1.53 -0.78
C TRP A 87 3.24 1.36 -2.22
N TYR A 88 3.78 2.41 -2.82
CA TYR A 88 4.21 2.37 -4.23
C TYR A 88 5.51 1.59 -4.42
N ALA A 89 6.52 1.88 -3.60
CA ALA A 89 7.80 1.19 -3.67
C ALA A 89 7.71 -0.26 -3.21
N GLY A 90 6.90 -0.55 -2.18
CA GLY A 90 6.66 -1.90 -1.70
C GLY A 90 5.93 -2.77 -2.72
N ASN A 91 4.86 -2.27 -3.35
CA ASN A 91 4.17 -2.98 -4.42
C ASN A 91 5.09 -3.23 -5.63
N LEU A 92 5.87 -2.23 -6.02
CA LEU A 92 6.83 -2.38 -7.11
C LEU A 92 7.87 -3.46 -6.78
N SER A 93 8.47 -3.40 -5.61
CA SER A 93 9.43 -4.40 -5.12
C SER A 93 8.84 -5.81 -5.08
N TYR A 94 7.58 -5.95 -4.69
CA TYR A 94 6.90 -7.25 -4.62
C TYR A 94 6.62 -7.86 -5.99
N HIS A 95 6.32 -7.06 -6.99
CA HIS A 95 5.89 -7.54 -8.32
C HIS A 95 7.01 -7.56 -9.37
N LEU A 96 8.15 -6.91 -9.15
CA LEU A 96 9.31 -7.01 -10.04
C LEU A 96 9.93 -8.41 -10.02
N ASP A 97 10.47 -8.87 -11.14
CA ASP A 97 11.01 -10.23 -11.31
C ASP A 97 12.19 -10.50 -10.38
N SER A 98 13.07 -9.52 -10.19
CA SER A 98 14.24 -9.60 -9.30
C SER A 98 13.91 -9.55 -7.81
N ARG A 99 12.66 -9.23 -7.44
CA ARG A 99 12.25 -9.05 -6.04
C ARG A 99 13.20 -8.14 -5.25
N PRO A 100 13.46 -6.91 -5.72
CA PRO A 100 14.43 -6.01 -5.13
C PRO A 100 14.07 -5.63 -3.69
N LYS A 101 15.07 -5.28 -2.89
CA LYS A 101 14.85 -4.85 -1.50
C LYS A 101 14.20 -3.45 -1.48
N TRP A 102 13.03 -3.34 -0.82
CA TRP A 102 12.41 -2.05 -0.56
C TRP A 102 13.08 -1.32 0.61
N THR A 103 13.18 0.00 0.50
CA THR A 103 13.58 0.90 1.59
C THR A 103 12.90 2.25 1.47
N SER A 104 12.54 2.85 2.62
CA SER A 104 12.01 4.21 2.66
C SER A 104 13.08 5.29 2.55
N ASN A 105 14.35 4.97 2.85
CA ASN A 105 15.45 5.91 2.82
C ASN A 105 16.78 5.23 2.45
N LEU A 106 17.48 5.78 1.47
CA LEU A 106 18.79 5.31 1.01
C LEU A 106 19.90 5.41 2.06
N SER A 107 19.83 6.38 2.98
CA SER A 107 20.88 6.54 3.99
C SER A 107 21.04 5.30 4.88
N LYS A 108 19.99 4.48 4.99
CA LYS A 108 20.03 3.19 5.70
C LYS A 108 20.78 2.10 4.92
N LEU A 109 20.97 2.26 3.63
CA LEU A 109 21.56 1.26 2.72
C LEU A 109 23.00 1.58 2.30
N ASN A 110 23.49 2.79 2.57
CA ASN A 110 24.81 3.28 2.11
C ASN A 110 26.01 2.41 2.53
N LYS A 111 25.85 1.51 3.51
CA LYS A 111 26.94 0.59 3.92
C LYS A 111 27.12 -0.61 3.00
N ASN A 112 26.13 -0.97 2.16
CA ASN A 112 26.14 -2.21 1.36
C ASN A 112 25.80 -1.99 -0.12
N LYS A 113 25.65 -0.75 -0.59
CA LYS A 113 25.40 -0.46 -1.99
C LYS A 113 26.69 -0.64 -2.80
N LYS A 114 26.64 -1.53 -3.81
CA LYS A 114 27.66 -1.62 -4.85
C LYS A 114 27.29 -0.60 -5.96
N ASP A 115 28.29 -0.02 -6.62
CA ASP A 115 28.07 0.95 -7.71
C ASP A 115 27.33 0.34 -8.91
N GLU A 116 27.34 -0.99 -9.01
CA GLU A 116 26.66 -1.77 -10.05
C GLU A 116 25.20 -2.13 -9.71
N ASP A 117 24.72 -1.85 -8.48
CA ASP A 117 23.37 -2.21 -8.08
C ASP A 117 22.33 -1.32 -8.77
N GLY A 118 21.35 -1.93 -9.44
CA GLY A 118 20.21 -1.24 -10.02
C GLY A 118 19.28 -0.67 -8.95
N VAL A 119 18.97 0.62 -9.05
CA VAL A 119 18.13 1.34 -8.09
C VAL A 119 16.98 2.04 -8.77
N ILE A 120 15.77 1.89 -8.23
CA ILE A 120 14.59 2.64 -8.65
C ILE A 120 14.08 3.50 -7.49
N TYR A 121 13.94 4.79 -7.74
CA TYR A 121 13.27 5.72 -6.83
C TYR A 121 11.84 5.93 -7.27
N THR A 122 10.90 5.84 -6.33
CA THR A 122 9.49 6.14 -6.55
C THR A 122 9.06 7.35 -5.75
N GLY A 123 8.18 8.18 -6.30
CA GLY A 123 7.69 9.35 -5.57
C GLY A 123 6.95 10.35 -6.45
N ASN A 124 6.85 11.58 -5.96
CA ASN A 124 6.17 12.65 -6.69
C ASN A 124 6.87 12.94 -8.03
N PRO A 125 6.14 12.83 -9.17
CA PRO A 125 6.74 13.00 -10.50
C PRO A 125 7.41 14.35 -10.72
N GLN A 126 6.85 15.43 -10.16
CA GLN A 126 7.39 16.78 -10.32
C GLN A 126 8.73 16.98 -9.61
N ILE A 127 8.88 16.33 -8.45
CA ILE A 127 10.11 16.37 -7.67
C ILE A 127 11.16 15.47 -8.32
N LEU A 128 10.79 14.21 -8.60
CA LEU A 128 11.72 13.24 -9.18
C LEU A 128 12.26 13.69 -10.53
N LYS A 129 11.44 14.28 -11.39
CA LYS A 129 11.90 14.81 -12.68
C LYS A 129 13.02 15.83 -12.58
N LYS A 130 13.04 16.63 -11.49
CA LYS A 130 14.08 17.67 -11.28
C LYS A 130 15.39 17.12 -10.74
N ILE A 131 15.33 16.02 -9.97
CA ILE A 131 16.49 15.52 -9.22
C ILE A 131 17.00 14.16 -9.72
N CYS A 132 16.31 13.55 -10.69
CA CYS A 132 16.67 12.23 -11.23
C CYS A 132 17.98 12.32 -12.04
N PRO A 133 19.06 11.64 -11.63
CA PRO A 133 20.29 11.58 -12.38
C PRO A 133 20.28 10.51 -13.48
N GLY A 134 19.27 9.66 -13.50
CA GLY A 134 19.12 8.53 -14.43
C GLY A 134 17.93 8.69 -15.39
N GLU A 135 17.31 7.58 -15.74
CA GLU A 135 16.14 7.57 -16.62
C GLU A 135 14.86 7.86 -15.83
N PHE A 136 14.13 8.90 -16.24
CA PHE A 136 12.87 9.28 -15.59
C PHE A 136 11.66 8.75 -16.36
N GLY A 137 10.72 8.15 -15.66
CA GLY A 137 9.42 7.73 -16.18
C GLY A 137 8.27 8.12 -15.28
N THR A 138 7.07 8.18 -15.81
CA THR A 138 5.85 8.42 -15.02
C THR A 138 4.79 7.40 -15.42
N ILE A 139 4.25 6.71 -14.41
CA ILE A 139 3.04 5.92 -14.52
C ILE A 139 2.10 6.47 -13.44
N LYS A 140 1.11 7.24 -13.86
CA LYS A 140 0.22 7.97 -12.94
C LYS A 140 -0.32 7.06 -11.82
N PRO A 141 -0.29 7.49 -10.57
CA PRO A 141 0.05 8.84 -10.09
C PRO A 141 1.53 9.04 -9.71
N VAL A 142 2.43 8.07 -9.95
CA VAL A 142 3.79 8.01 -9.40
C VAL A 142 4.84 8.25 -10.47
N GLY A 143 5.93 8.94 -10.09
CA GLY A 143 7.15 9.05 -10.87
C GLY A 143 8.17 7.98 -10.49
N TYR A 144 8.98 7.55 -11.45
CA TYR A 144 10.06 6.59 -11.28
C TYR A 144 11.35 7.18 -11.82
N CYS A 145 12.41 7.10 -11.03
CA CYS A 145 13.77 7.44 -11.46
C CYS A 145 14.62 6.18 -11.38
N MET A 146 15.10 5.73 -12.51
CA MET A 146 15.86 4.49 -12.70
C MET A 146 17.33 4.79 -12.83
N ILE A 147 18.18 4.13 -12.06
CA ILE A 147 19.62 4.28 -12.06
C ILE A 147 20.25 2.89 -12.16
N GLY A 148 20.94 2.62 -13.25
CA GLY A 148 21.56 1.34 -13.55
C GLY A 148 22.78 1.50 -14.46
N VAL A 149 23.40 0.37 -14.79
CA VAL A 149 24.50 0.28 -15.74
C VAL A 149 23.91 0.10 -17.14
N ARG A 150 24.28 0.97 -18.09
CA ARG A 150 23.85 0.94 -19.49
C ARG A 150 24.62 -0.09 -20.31
#